data_3447f07a099054d8488ed19b5084fedb
#
_entry.id   3447f07a099054d8488ed19b5084fedb
#
_cell.length_a   1.000
_cell.length_b   1.000
_cell.length_c   1.000
_cell.angle_alpha   90.00
_cell.angle_beta   90.00
_cell.angle_gamma   90.00
#
_symmetry.space_group_name_H-M   'P 1'
#
loop_
_entity.id
_entity.type
_entity.pdbx_description
1 polymer ?
#
loop_
_entity_poly.entity_id
_entity_poly.type
_entity_poly.pdbx_seq_one_letter_code
_entity_poly.pdbx_strand_id
1 'polypeptide(L)'
;MKYRAVGPTNLKVSEVSFGVWTVSTGWWGRITEKEGVSLLEMALEAGITFFDTGDTYGEGLGETILAKAFPQKRHDVIIGTKFGYDFYNNPAREGHRERPQDFSPEFVRYACEQSLRRLDTDYIDLYQIHNPRL
;
A
#
# COMPACT_ATOMS: atom_id res chain seq x y z
N MET A 1 -5.43 16.09 -14.74
CA MET A 1 -6.00 14.96 -13.97
C MET A 1 -7.40 15.30 -13.51
N LYS A 2 -8.35 14.35 -13.50
CA LYS A 2 -9.66 14.52 -12.88
C LYS A 2 -9.66 13.86 -11.51
N TYR A 3 -10.54 14.34 -10.62
CA TYR A 3 -10.63 13.87 -9.23
C TYR A 3 -12.07 13.54 -8.88
N ARG A 4 -12.26 12.54 -8.01
CA ARG A 4 -13.57 12.08 -7.52
C ARG A 4 -13.60 11.92 -6.01
N ALA A 5 -14.76 12.09 -5.41
CA ALA A 5 -14.99 11.73 -4.02
C ALA A 5 -15.09 10.20 -3.87
N VAL A 6 -14.56 9.68 -2.78
CA VAL A 6 -14.67 8.25 -2.42
C VAL A 6 -15.95 8.07 -1.60
N GLY A 7 -17.02 7.67 -2.28
CA GLY A 7 -18.34 7.49 -1.65
C GLY A 7 -18.77 8.72 -0.84
N PRO A 8 -19.39 8.54 0.34
CA PRO A 8 -19.83 9.63 1.21
C PRO A 8 -18.72 10.22 2.08
N THR A 9 -17.45 9.87 1.81
CA THR A 9 -16.31 10.38 2.57
C THR A 9 -15.87 11.75 2.07
N ASN A 10 -15.01 12.42 2.86
CA ASN A 10 -14.37 13.66 2.44
C ASN A 10 -13.11 13.43 1.60
N LEU A 11 -12.75 12.17 1.32
CA LEU A 11 -11.57 11.84 0.52
C LEU A 11 -11.83 12.16 -0.96
N LYS A 12 -10.91 12.92 -1.55
CA LYS A 12 -10.93 13.26 -2.96
C LYS A 12 -9.69 12.68 -3.64
N VAL A 13 -9.88 11.68 -4.48
CA VAL A 13 -8.82 10.93 -5.16
C VAL A 13 -8.73 11.28 -6.64
N SER A 14 -7.55 11.14 -7.23
CA SER A 14 -7.40 11.15 -8.69
C SER A 14 -8.14 9.96 -9.31
N GLU A 15 -8.75 10.15 -10.49
CA GLU A 15 -9.47 9.06 -11.20
C GLU A 15 -8.54 7.93 -11.64
N VAL A 16 -7.25 8.22 -11.78
CA VAL A 16 -6.18 7.24 -12.01
C VAL A 16 -5.42 7.07 -10.71
N SER A 17 -5.22 5.83 -10.28
CA SER A 17 -4.39 5.49 -9.12
C SER A 17 -3.08 4.83 -9.56
N PHE A 18 -2.05 4.91 -8.71
CA PHE A 18 -0.82 4.18 -8.89
C PHE A 18 -0.83 2.91 -8.04
N GLY A 19 -0.76 1.74 -8.69
CA GLY A 19 -0.62 0.45 -8.01
C GLY A 19 0.83 0.19 -7.63
N VAL A 20 1.15 0.34 -6.35
CA VAL A 20 2.52 0.21 -5.82
C VAL A 20 3.04 -1.24 -5.89
N TRP A 21 2.15 -2.21 -6.04
CA TRP A 21 2.50 -3.61 -6.29
C TRP A 21 3.52 -3.76 -7.44
N THR A 22 3.37 -2.96 -8.49
CA THR A 22 4.26 -2.97 -9.68
C THR A 22 5.72 -2.72 -9.31
N VAL A 23 5.98 -1.81 -8.39
CA VAL A 23 7.35 -1.41 -8.01
C VAL A 23 7.89 -2.17 -6.79
N SER A 24 7.07 -2.97 -6.12
CA SER A 24 7.44 -3.64 -4.86
C SER A 24 7.55 -5.16 -4.94
N THR A 25 7.05 -5.81 -6.01
CA THR A 25 6.98 -7.27 -6.05
C THR A 25 7.90 -7.95 -7.07
N GLY A 26 8.46 -7.21 -8.00
CA GLY A 26 9.34 -7.74 -9.04
C GLY A 26 8.65 -8.54 -10.15
N TRP A 27 7.31 -8.61 -10.18
CA TRP A 27 6.57 -9.37 -11.21
C TRP A 27 6.73 -8.83 -12.63
N TRP A 28 6.93 -7.52 -12.76
CA TRP A 28 7.11 -6.83 -14.04
C TRP A 28 8.58 -6.56 -14.38
N GLY A 29 9.49 -7.24 -13.72
CA GLY A 29 10.92 -7.02 -13.83
C GLY A 29 11.49 -6.42 -12.54
N ARG A 30 12.80 -6.31 -12.51
CA ARG A 30 13.51 -5.80 -11.33
C ARG A 30 13.52 -4.26 -11.35
N ILE A 31 12.74 -3.68 -10.49
CA ILE A 31 12.75 -2.23 -10.22
C ILE A 31 13.48 -2.04 -8.88
N THR A 32 14.49 -1.20 -8.86
CA THR A 32 15.19 -0.86 -7.61
C THR A 32 14.32 0.04 -6.75
N GLU A 33 14.55 0.06 -5.45
CA GLU A 33 13.83 0.94 -4.53
C GLU A 33 13.92 2.42 -4.97
N LYS A 34 15.10 2.86 -5.40
CA LYS A 34 15.33 4.23 -5.89
C LYS A 34 14.47 4.55 -7.13
N GLU A 35 14.38 3.62 -8.07
CA GLU A 35 13.52 3.77 -9.24
C GLU A 35 12.04 3.79 -8.83
N GLY A 36 11.65 2.95 -7.89
CA GLY A 36 10.30 2.92 -7.34
C GLY A 36 9.91 4.26 -6.71
N VAL A 37 10.77 4.82 -5.87
CA VAL A 37 10.58 6.15 -5.27
C VAL A 37 10.41 7.22 -6.36
N SER A 38 11.32 7.25 -7.34
CA SER A 38 11.26 8.23 -8.44
C SER A 38 9.97 8.12 -9.26
N LEU A 39 9.49 6.90 -9.52
CA LEU A 39 8.23 6.69 -10.25
C LEU A 39 7.01 7.19 -9.46
N LEU A 40 7.00 7.04 -8.13
CA LEU A 40 5.92 7.57 -7.29
C LEU A 40 5.94 9.11 -7.24
N GLU A 41 7.12 9.71 -7.14
CA GLU A 41 7.28 11.17 -7.20
C GLU A 41 6.78 11.73 -8.54
N MET A 42 7.19 11.14 -9.66
CA MET A 42 6.72 11.50 -11.00
C MET A 42 5.20 11.35 -11.14
N ALA A 43 4.62 10.30 -10.56
CA ALA A 43 3.17 10.08 -10.57
C ALA A 43 2.44 11.21 -9.84
N LEU A 44 2.93 11.63 -8.66
CA LEU A 44 2.38 12.77 -7.93
C LEU A 44 2.48 14.07 -8.74
N GLU A 45 3.63 14.34 -9.37
CA GLU A 45 3.84 15.50 -10.25
C GLU A 45 2.88 15.51 -11.45
N ALA A 46 2.53 14.31 -11.96
CA ALA A 46 1.51 14.16 -13.02
C ALA A 46 0.06 14.31 -12.50
N GLY A 47 -0.13 14.55 -11.20
CA GLY A 47 -1.43 14.77 -10.56
C GLY A 47 -2.12 13.49 -10.07
N ILE A 48 -1.43 12.36 -10.02
CA ILE A 48 -1.92 11.14 -9.36
C ILE A 48 -1.75 11.32 -7.86
N THR A 49 -2.87 11.36 -7.12
CA THR A 49 -2.86 11.54 -5.67
C THR A 49 -3.26 10.27 -4.91
N PHE A 50 -3.72 9.23 -5.59
CA PHE A 50 -4.14 7.97 -4.98
C PHE A 50 -3.13 6.85 -5.27
N PHE A 51 -2.56 6.29 -4.20
CA PHE A 51 -1.58 5.22 -4.23
C PHE A 51 -2.16 3.99 -3.53
N ASP A 52 -2.31 2.89 -4.27
CA ASP A 52 -2.84 1.63 -3.76
C ASP A 52 -1.71 0.64 -3.50
N THR A 53 -1.60 0.18 -2.26
CA THR A 53 -0.63 -0.82 -1.82
C THR A 53 -1.29 -1.91 -0.97
N GLY A 54 -0.50 -2.73 -0.33
CA GLY A 54 -0.89 -3.74 0.65
C GLY A 54 0.31 -4.13 1.49
N ASP A 55 0.08 -4.49 2.73
CA ASP A 55 1.12 -4.86 3.69
C ASP A 55 1.98 -6.05 3.21
N THR A 56 1.38 -6.98 2.49
CA THR A 56 2.06 -8.16 1.93
C THR A 56 2.83 -7.87 0.62
N TYR A 57 2.68 -6.70 0.00
CA TYR A 57 3.37 -6.38 -1.25
C TYR A 57 4.86 -6.17 -1.03
N GLY A 58 5.66 -7.14 -1.52
CA GLY A 58 7.09 -7.17 -1.24
C GLY A 58 7.40 -7.28 0.26
N GLU A 59 6.48 -7.90 1.04
CA GLU A 59 6.63 -8.06 2.50
C GLU A 59 6.82 -6.72 3.24
N GLY A 60 5.98 -5.74 2.89
CA GLY A 60 6.02 -4.39 3.44
C GLY A 60 6.83 -3.39 2.61
N LEU A 61 7.55 -3.83 1.57
CA LEU A 61 8.36 -2.94 0.74
C LEU A 61 7.51 -1.86 0.06
N GLY A 62 6.29 -2.19 -0.40
CA GLY A 62 5.40 -1.22 -1.03
C GLY A 62 5.07 -0.03 -0.12
N GLU A 63 4.80 -0.28 1.14
CA GLU A 63 4.54 0.77 2.14
C GLU A 63 5.82 1.57 2.46
N THR A 64 6.96 0.89 2.56
CA THR A 64 8.25 1.55 2.82
C THR A 64 8.68 2.48 1.67
N ILE A 65 8.44 2.07 0.42
CA ILE A 65 8.73 2.91 -0.76
C ILE A 65 7.85 4.17 -0.76
N LEU A 66 6.56 4.06 -0.39
CA LEU A 66 5.65 5.20 -0.24
C LEU A 66 6.15 6.19 0.81
N ALA A 67 6.56 5.71 1.98
CA ALA A 67 7.13 6.56 3.02
C ALA A 67 8.35 7.34 2.54
N LYS A 68 9.23 6.67 1.79
CA LYS A 68 10.44 7.29 1.22
C LYS A 68 10.15 8.29 0.09
N ALA A 69 9.11 8.05 -0.69
CA ALA A 69 8.70 8.96 -1.76
C ALA A 69 8.05 10.25 -1.23
N PHE A 70 7.35 10.17 -0.08
CA PHE A 70 6.52 11.27 0.40
C PHE A 70 6.80 11.71 1.85
N PRO A 71 8.07 11.84 2.29
CA PRO A 71 8.40 12.08 3.70
C PRO A 71 7.86 13.42 4.24
N GLN A 72 7.63 14.41 3.37
CA GLN A 72 7.08 15.73 3.71
C GLN A 72 5.78 16.05 2.96
N LYS A 73 5.30 15.10 2.18
CA LYS A 73 4.11 15.25 1.31
C LYS A 73 2.99 14.28 1.67
N ARG A 74 3.00 13.74 2.90
CA ARG A 74 2.00 12.75 3.33
C ARG A 74 0.56 13.26 3.17
N HIS A 75 0.35 14.57 3.38
CA HIS A 75 -0.97 15.21 3.24
C HIS A 75 -1.39 15.46 1.79
N ASP A 76 -0.47 15.36 0.83
CA ASP A 76 -0.76 15.57 -0.59
C ASP A 76 -1.23 14.28 -1.28
N VAL A 77 -1.12 13.14 -0.58
CA VAL A 77 -1.41 11.81 -1.13
C VAL A 77 -2.47 11.09 -0.31
N ILE A 78 -3.27 10.28 -0.98
CA ILE A 78 -4.20 9.33 -0.39
C ILE A 78 -3.59 7.94 -0.51
N ILE A 79 -3.39 7.26 0.60
CA ILE A 79 -2.80 5.92 0.64
C ILE A 79 -3.88 4.91 1.02
N GLY A 80 -4.15 3.99 0.10
CA GLY A 80 -4.90 2.78 0.36
C GLY A 80 -3.95 1.61 0.62
N THR A 81 -4.03 0.99 1.79
CA THR A 81 -3.32 -0.25 2.07
C THR A 81 -4.27 -1.34 2.53
N LYS A 82 -3.77 -2.57 2.61
CA LYS A 82 -4.60 -3.77 2.83
C LYS A 82 -3.97 -4.65 3.89
N PHE A 83 -4.81 -5.45 4.56
CA PHE A 83 -4.42 -6.47 5.52
C PHE A 83 -5.17 -7.77 5.28
N GLY A 84 -4.69 -8.84 5.88
CA GLY A 84 -5.38 -10.14 5.87
C GLY A 84 -4.45 -11.31 5.62
N TYR A 85 -3.44 -11.20 4.77
CA TYR A 85 -2.44 -12.25 4.60
C TYR A 85 -1.41 -12.19 5.73
N ASP A 86 -1.34 -13.25 6.52
CA ASP A 86 -0.39 -13.36 7.63
C ASP A 86 1.01 -13.74 7.14
N PHE A 87 1.70 -12.77 6.55
CA PHE A 87 3.10 -12.94 6.20
C PHE A 87 4.04 -12.72 7.38
N TYR A 88 3.56 -12.15 8.46
CA TYR A 88 4.33 -11.87 9.67
C TYR A 88 4.75 -13.15 10.39
N ASN A 89 3.81 -14.10 10.54
CA ASN A 89 4.06 -15.41 11.13
C ASN A 89 4.39 -16.48 10.08
N ASN A 90 4.12 -16.20 8.79
CA ASN A 90 4.34 -17.10 7.66
C ASN A 90 5.25 -16.44 6.61
N PRO A 91 6.52 -16.13 6.92
CA PRO A 91 7.42 -15.42 6.01
C PRO A 91 7.77 -16.27 4.78
N ALA A 92 7.87 -17.58 4.90
CA ALA A 92 8.15 -18.46 3.80
C ALA A 92 6.91 -18.64 2.92
N ARG A 93 7.05 -18.41 1.62
CA ARG A 93 6.02 -18.70 0.62
C ARG A 93 6.42 -19.94 -0.17
N GLU A 94 5.64 -21.00 -0.04
CA GLU A 94 5.84 -22.21 -0.84
C GLU A 94 5.26 -22.02 -2.25
N GLY A 95 6.10 -21.68 -3.20
CA GLY A 95 5.71 -21.51 -4.60
C GLY A 95 4.68 -20.38 -4.78
N HIS A 96 3.58 -20.67 -5.49
CA HIS A 96 2.51 -19.71 -5.79
C HIS A 96 1.32 -19.81 -4.80
N ARG A 97 1.44 -20.55 -3.71
CA ARG A 97 0.37 -20.67 -2.73
C ARG A 97 0.12 -19.33 -2.04
N GLU A 98 -1.14 -19.00 -1.86
CA GLU A 98 -1.52 -17.86 -1.03
C GLU A 98 -1.13 -18.14 0.42
N ARG A 99 -0.70 -17.09 1.12
CA ARG A 99 -0.44 -17.16 2.56
C ARG A 99 -1.75 -17.36 3.33
N PRO A 100 -1.69 -17.94 4.53
CA PRO A 100 -2.84 -17.96 5.43
C PRO A 100 -3.41 -16.55 5.63
N GLN A 101 -4.72 -16.47 5.80
CA GLN A 101 -5.40 -15.22 6.10
C GLN A 101 -5.85 -15.21 7.56
N ASP A 102 -5.69 -14.08 8.22
CA ASP A 102 -6.21 -13.81 9.55
C ASP A 102 -6.92 -12.45 9.57
N PHE A 103 -8.19 -12.47 9.99
CA PHE A 103 -9.04 -11.28 10.13
C PHE A 103 -9.51 -11.09 11.57
N SER A 104 -8.86 -11.76 12.55
CA SER A 104 -9.13 -11.54 13.95
C SER A 104 -8.88 -10.09 14.35
N PRO A 105 -9.62 -9.55 15.34
CA PRO A 105 -9.41 -8.17 15.80
C PRO A 105 -7.97 -7.90 16.25
N GLU A 106 -7.32 -8.88 16.84
CA GLU A 106 -5.93 -8.84 17.30
C GLU A 106 -4.98 -8.67 16.12
N PHE A 107 -5.16 -9.51 15.09
CA PHE A 107 -4.33 -9.44 13.88
C PHE A 107 -4.53 -8.14 13.12
N VAL A 108 -5.78 -7.68 12.98
CA VAL A 108 -6.10 -6.41 12.29
C VAL A 108 -5.39 -5.23 12.95
N ARG A 109 -5.41 -5.14 14.30
CA ARG A 109 -4.69 -4.09 15.03
C ARG A 109 -3.19 -4.20 14.83
N TYR A 110 -2.63 -5.39 14.98
CA TYR A 110 -1.20 -5.62 14.79
C TYR A 110 -0.76 -5.24 13.37
N ALA A 111 -1.44 -5.72 12.33
CA ALA A 111 -1.13 -5.41 10.94
C ALA A 111 -1.23 -3.89 10.66
N CYS A 112 -2.26 -3.23 11.20
CA CYS A 112 -2.43 -1.78 11.09
C CYS A 112 -1.25 -1.01 11.70
N GLU A 113 -0.83 -1.37 12.91
CA GLU A 113 0.32 -0.76 13.56
C GLU A 113 1.63 -0.98 12.77
N GLN A 114 1.82 -2.16 12.19
CA GLN A 114 2.98 -2.42 11.35
C GLN A 114 2.94 -1.60 10.06
N SER A 115 1.78 -1.44 9.43
CA SER A 115 1.60 -0.59 8.25
C SER A 115 1.88 0.88 8.57
N LEU A 116 1.38 1.41 9.67
CA LEU A 116 1.67 2.77 10.12
C LEU A 116 3.17 3.01 10.33
N ARG A 117 3.87 2.04 10.93
CA ARG A 117 5.34 2.12 11.11
C ARG A 117 6.09 2.14 9.78
N ARG A 118 5.70 1.27 8.80
CA ARG A 118 6.35 1.23 7.49
C ARG A 118 6.06 2.46 6.65
N LEU A 119 4.84 2.98 6.74
CA LEU A 119 4.40 4.21 6.07
C LEU A 119 4.95 5.48 6.73
N ASP A 120 5.56 5.37 7.92
CA ASP A 120 6.06 6.49 8.73
C ASP A 120 5.02 7.60 8.91
N THR A 121 3.82 7.19 9.36
CA THR A 121 2.66 8.08 9.53
C THR A 121 1.76 7.60 10.67
N ASP A 122 0.94 8.47 11.20
CA ASP A 122 -0.03 8.18 12.26
C ASP A 122 -1.45 7.91 11.74
N TYR A 123 -1.66 7.93 10.42
CA TYR A 123 -2.96 7.62 9.80
C TYR A 123 -2.85 6.90 8.46
N ILE A 124 -3.89 6.13 8.15
CA ILE A 124 -4.15 5.48 6.87
C ILE A 124 -5.45 6.05 6.32
N ASP A 125 -5.46 6.47 5.06
CA ASP A 125 -6.66 7.05 4.44
C ASP A 125 -7.70 6.00 4.09
N LEU A 126 -7.26 4.84 3.59
CA LEU A 126 -8.11 3.73 3.19
C LEU A 126 -7.50 2.40 3.64
N TYR A 127 -8.13 1.71 4.60
CA TYR A 127 -7.67 0.43 5.11
C TYR A 127 -8.62 -0.68 4.67
N GLN A 128 -8.12 -1.64 3.90
CA GLN A 128 -8.94 -2.59 3.16
C GLN A 128 -8.65 -4.05 3.56
N ILE A 129 -9.68 -4.89 3.51
CA ILE A 129 -9.53 -6.34 3.61
C ILE A 129 -8.99 -6.87 2.28
N HIS A 130 -7.92 -7.65 2.33
CA HIS A 130 -7.25 -8.18 1.15
C HIS A 130 -7.82 -9.53 0.75
N ASN A 131 -8.57 -9.59 -0.36
CA ASN A 131 -9.14 -10.81 -0.97
C ASN A 131 -9.82 -11.74 0.05
N PRO A 132 -10.81 -11.28 0.84
CA PRO A 132 -11.46 -12.15 1.81
C PRO A 132 -12.10 -13.34 1.11
N ARG A 133 -11.86 -14.53 1.65
CA ARG A 133 -12.62 -15.74 1.24
C ARG A 133 -13.95 -15.71 1.98
N LEU A 134 -15.03 -15.63 1.23
CA LEU A 134 -16.41 -15.72 1.75
C LEU A 134 -16.81 -17.17 1.94
#